data_91ce834e39ee15d8c14fb1ebe418494c
#
_entry.id   91ce834e39ee15d8c14fb1ebe418494c
#
_cell.length_a   1.000
_cell.length_b   1.000
_cell.length_c   1.000
_cell.angle_alpha   90.00
_cell.angle_beta   90.00
_cell.angle_gamma   90.00
#
_symmetry.space_group_name_H-M   'P 1'
#
loop_
_entity.id
_entity.type
_entity.pdbx_description
1 polymer ?
#
loop_
_entity_poly.entity_id
_entity_poly.type
_entity_poly.pdbx_seq_one_letter_code
_entity_poly.pdbx_strand_id
1 'polypeptide(L)'
;EENESVVSDKKKIIVLGSGPIRIGQGVEFDYSTVHAIWSIREAGYEAIIINNNPETVSTDYTTSDKLYFEPLTVEDVMNVITLEKPLGIVVSLGGQTAINLAPPLDALGVPIIGTDVEAIDRAENRDSFEKVMEALGIPQPKGLAVTNIEEGVKVAAEIGYPVLVRPSFVLGGRAMQIVANEESLRHYLQTAVEINTEQPVLVDKYIMGRELEVDAICDGNDVFVPGIMEHVERTGVHSGDSISIYPTFTASQNVKDKIIDYTVKLGKAIGIVGLYNIQFIADNNDDVYVIEVNPRSSRTVPFLSKATSVPMAHIATQVILGHSLKEQGIDKVYPEEKKRWYVKAPAFSFSKLKGMDTYLSPEMTSTGEAIGYDK
;
A
#
# COMPACT_ATOMS: atom_id res chain seq x y z
N GLU A 1 34.45 -21.53 -0.32
CA GLU A 1 33.59 -21.13 -1.45
C GLU A 1 34.04 -19.75 -1.89
N GLU A 2 34.26 -19.54 -3.19
CA GLU A 2 34.62 -18.24 -3.73
C GLU A 2 33.34 -17.46 -4.03
N ASN A 3 33.37 -16.14 -3.80
CA ASN A 3 32.25 -15.26 -4.14
C ASN A 3 32.24 -15.01 -5.65
N GLU A 4 31.17 -15.38 -6.32
CA GLU A 4 31.04 -15.24 -7.78
C GLU A 4 30.68 -13.80 -8.22
N SER A 5 30.33 -12.93 -7.27
CA SER A 5 29.95 -11.55 -7.57
C SER A 5 31.14 -10.70 -7.99
N VAL A 6 31.02 -10.03 -9.14
CA VAL A 6 31.99 -9.05 -9.63
C VAL A 6 31.48 -7.65 -9.28
N VAL A 7 32.09 -7.02 -8.29
CA VAL A 7 31.72 -5.66 -7.86
C VAL A 7 32.31 -4.64 -8.84
N SER A 8 31.47 -3.70 -9.31
CA SER A 8 31.88 -2.60 -10.16
C SER A 8 32.12 -1.32 -9.33
N ASP A 9 32.85 -0.36 -9.92
CA ASP A 9 33.06 0.98 -9.35
C ASP A 9 31.92 1.97 -9.71
N LYS A 10 30.86 1.52 -10.40
CA LYS A 10 29.73 2.36 -10.80
C LYS A 10 28.91 2.79 -9.58
N LYS A 11 28.27 3.95 -9.70
CA LYS A 11 27.23 4.36 -8.76
C LYS A 11 26.04 3.41 -8.91
N LYS A 12 25.61 2.81 -7.82
CA LYS A 12 24.59 1.75 -7.83
C LYS A 12 23.52 1.97 -6.80
N ILE A 13 22.32 1.48 -7.11
CA ILE A 13 21.14 1.53 -6.27
C ILE A 13 20.57 0.12 -6.20
N ILE A 14 20.22 -0.32 -5.00
CA ILE A 14 19.57 -1.60 -4.77
C ILE A 14 18.05 -1.37 -4.64
N VAL A 15 17.29 -2.18 -5.35
CA VAL A 15 15.83 -2.26 -5.22
C VAL A 15 15.48 -3.56 -4.51
N LEU A 16 14.64 -3.50 -3.49
CA LEU A 16 14.10 -4.69 -2.85
C LEU A 16 12.80 -5.13 -3.53
N GLY A 17 12.73 -6.39 -3.90
CA GLY A 17 11.53 -7.00 -4.45
C GLY A 17 10.48 -7.34 -3.39
N SER A 18 9.44 -8.06 -3.79
CA SER A 18 8.31 -8.43 -2.91
C SER A 18 8.40 -9.83 -2.31
N GLY A 19 9.40 -10.60 -2.69
CA GLY A 19 9.56 -11.98 -2.24
C GLY A 19 8.58 -12.95 -2.92
N PRO A 20 8.35 -14.12 -2.30
CA PRO A 20 7.42 -15.11 -2.83
C PRO A 20 6.00 -14.56 -2.94
N ILE A 21 5.31 -14.91 -4.03
CA ILE A 21 3.88 -14.62 -4.19
C ILE A 21 3.11 -15.48 -3.19
N ARG A 22 2.22 -14.85 -2.46
CA ARG A 22 1.31 -15.47 -1.50
C ARG A 22 -0.06 -14.79 -1.57
N ILE A 23 -1.05 -15.42 -0.98
CA ILE A 23 -2.37 -14.80 -0.80
C ILE A 23 -2.19 -13.44 -0.12
N GLY A 24 -2.77 -12.41 -0.68
CA GLY A 24 -2.62 -11.03 -0.21
C GLY A 24 -1.41 -10.29 -0.76
N GLN A 25 -0.57 -10.93 -1.57
CA GLN A 25 0.61 -10.30 -2.19
C GLN A 25 0.77 -10.80 -3.63
N GLY A 26 0.35 -10.00 -4.58
CA GLY A 26 0.35 -10.37 -6.00
C GLY A 26 1.58 -9.90 -6.76
N VAL A 27 1.64 -10.28 -8.05
CA VAL A 27 2.70 -9.90 -9.00
C VAL A 27 2.71 -8.41 -9.35
N GLU A 28 1.71 -7.66 -8.96
CA GLU A 28 1.55 -6.24 -9.26
C GLU A 28 2.70 -5.40 -8.68
N PHE A 29 3.26 -5.83 -7.56
CA PHE A 29 4.46 -5.20 -6.99
C PHE A 29 5.70 -5.43 -7.85
N ASP A 30 5.79 -6.58 -8.52
CA ASP A 30 6.89 -6.85 -9.44
C ASP A 30 6.87 -5.90 -10.64
N TYR A 31 5.69 -5.55 -11.15
CA TYR A 31 5.53 -4.53 -12.19
C TYR A 31 6.20 -3.21 -11.77
N SER A 32 5.90 -2.71 -10.59
CA SER A 32 6.49 -1.47 -10.07
C SER A 32 8.00 -1.59 -9.89
N THR A 33 8.47 -2.73 -9.40
CA THR A 33 9.89 -3.03 -9.19
C THR A 33 10.65 -3.04 -10.52
N VAL A 34 10.13 -3.70 -11.54
CA VAL A 34 10.74 -3.78 -12.87
C VAL A 34 10.85 -2.40 -13.53
N HIS A 35 9.77 -1.63 -13.50
CA HIS A 35 9.77 -0.28 -14.06
C HIS A 35 10.72 0.65 -13.32
N ALA A 36 10.86 0.50 -12.00
CA ALA A 36 11.85 1.23 -11.23
C ALA A 36 13.29 0.87 -11.61
N ILE A 37 13.58 -0.40 -11.78
CA ILE A 37 14.89 -0.87 -12.23
C ILE A 37 15.25 -0.23 -13.57
N TRP A 38 14.36 -0.25 -14.53
CA TRP A 38 14.59 0.36 -15.85
C TRP A 38 14.78 1.87 -15.73
N SER A 39 13.99 2.55 -14.91
CA SER A 39 14.12 3.99 -14.66
C SER A 39 15.47 4.36 -14.03
N ILE A 40 15.95 3.55 -13.08
CA ILE A 40 17.28 3.73 -12.46
C ILE A 40 18.40 3.56 -13.48
N ARG A 41 18.31 2.55 -14.34
CA ARG A 41 19.30 2.32 -15.43
C ARG A 41 19.31 3.47 -16.43
N GLU A 42 18.14 3.96 -16.85
CA GLU A 42 18.03 5.13 -17.72
C GLU A 42 18.66 6.39 -17.13
N ALA A 43 18.61 6.54 -15.80
CA ALA A 43 19.26 7.63 -15.09
C ALA A 43 20.80 7.49 -14.97
N GLY A 44 21.36 6.39 -15.48
CA GLY A 44 22.81 6.15 -15.50
C GLY A 44 23.39 5.44 -14.28
N TYR A 45 22.54 4.92 -13.39
CA TYR A 45 22.97 4.10 -12.25
C TYR A 45 22.98 2.63 -12.61
N GLU A 46 23.85 1.86 -11.97
CA GLU A 46 23.75 0.41 -11.95
C GLU A 46 22.59 0.00 -11.03
N ALA A 47 21.61 -0.71 -11.58
CA ALA A 47 20.45 -1.17 -10.85
C ALA A 47 20.63 -2.62 -10.40
N ILE A 48 20.57 -2.83 -9.09
CA ILE A 48 20.70 -4.14 -8.46
C ILE A 48 19.32 -4.49 -7.85
N ILE A 49 18.85 -5.71 -8.13
CA ILE A 49 17.65 -6.26 -7.51
C ILE A 49 18.00 -7.35 -6.51
N ILE A 50 17.37 -7.33 -5.34
CA ILE A 50 17.34 -8.46 -4.41
C ILE A 50 15.92 -8.98 -4.37
N ASN A 51 15.72 -10.20 -4.81
CA ASN A 51 14.43 -10.88 -4.78
C ASN A 51 14.62 -12.39 -4.89
N ASN A 52 13.70 -13.17 -4.35
CA ASN A 52 13.80 -14.62 -4.30
C ASN A 52 12.56 -15.33 -4.86
N ASN A 53 11.92 -14.72 -5.84
CA ASN A 53 10.79 -15.31 -6.54
C ASN A 53 11.15 -15.61 -7.99
N PRO A 54 11.32 -16.88 -8.39
CA PRO A 54 11.73 -17.25 -9.75
C PRO A 54 10.66 -17.00 -10.82
N GLU A 55 9.41 -16.78 -10.41
CA GLU A 55 8.26 -16.55 -11.31
C GLU A 55 8.06 -15.07 -11.65
N THR A 56 9.00 -14.20 -11.30
CA THR A 56 8.88 -12.76 -11.53
C THR A 56 9.81 -12.26 -12.62
N VAL A 57 9.40 -11.18 -13.30
CA VAL A 57 10.22 -10.52 -14.33
C VAL A 57 11.44 -9.81 -13.69
N SER A 58 11.33 -9.35 -12.45
CA SER A 58 12.45 -8.72 -11.75
C SER A 58 13.63 -9.67 -11.53
N THR A 59 13.39 -10.96 -11.49
CA THR A 59 14.42 -11.99 -11.36
C THR A 59 14.89 -12.57 -12.70
N ASP A 60 14.40 -12.05 -13.83
CA ASP A 60 14.95 -12.35 -15.15
C ASP A 60 16.34 -11.68 -15.29
N TYR A 61 17.30 -12.42 -15.82
CA TYR A 61 18.68 -11.97 -15.96
C TYR A 61 18.86 -10.75 -16.87
N THR A 62 17.86 -10.43 -17.69
CA THR A 62 17.89 -9.29 -18.61
C THR A 62 17.32 -8.01 -18.00
N THR A 63 16.64 -8.08 -16.86
CA THR A 63 15.90 -6.94 -16.29
C THR A 63 16.81 -5.94 -15.60
N SER A 64 17.66 -6.40 -14.69
CA SER A 64 18.59 -5.56 -13.92
C SER A 64 20.03 -5.71 -14.41
N ASP A 65 20.92 -4.85 -13.92
CA ASP A 65 22.35 -5.01 -14.14
C ASP A 65 22.92 -6.17 -13.31
N LYS A 66 22.36 -6.37 -12.10
CA LYS A 66 22.68 -7.50 -11.23
C LYS A 66 21.43 -7.99 -10.48
N LEU A 67 21.33 -9.31 -10.38
CA LEU A 67 20.36 -10.02 -9.58
C LEU A 67 21.06 -10.75 -8.45
N TYR A 68 20.62 -10.47 -7.21
CA TYR A 68 20.89 -11.31 -6.07
C TYR A 68 19.63 -12.10 -5.70
N PHE A 69 19.66 -13.39 -6.01
CA PHE A 69 18.55 -14.28 -5.71
C PHE A 69 18.66 -14.76 -4.26
N GLU A 70 18.32 -13.86 -3.36
CA GLU A 70 18.49 -14.06 -1.91
C GLU A 70 17.18 -13.77 -1.16
N PRO A 71 16.98 -14.37 -0.01
CA PRO A 71 15.85 -14.08 0.86
C PRO A 71 15.82 -12.60 1.27
N LEU A 72 14.62 -12.07 1.44
CA LEU A 72 14.40 -10.70 1.91
C LEU A 72 14.42 -10.67 3.45
N THR A 73 15.56 -10.99 4.01
CA THR A 73 15.88 -10.87 5.44
C THR A 73 16.91 -9.77 5.66
N VAL A 74 17.00 -9.25 6.88
CA VAL A 74 17.97 -8.19 7.21
C VAL A 74 19.39 -8.69 6.96
N GLU A 75 19.71 -9.92 7.37
CA GLU A 75 21.03 -10.52 7.24
C GLU A 75 21.44 -10.67 5.77
N ASP A 76 20.60 -11.25 4.95
CA ASP A 76 20.90 -11.50 3.54
C ASP A 76 21.04 -10.20 2.76
N VAL A 77 20.12 -9.24 3.00
CA VAL A 77 20.19 -7.91 2.38
C VAL A 77 21.45 -7.16 2.82
N MET A 78 21.82 -7.21 4.10
CA MET A 78 23.04 -6.58 4.60
C MET A 78 24.33 -7.19 4.00
N ASN A 79 24.34 -8.49 3.75
CA ASN A 79 25.47 -9.13 3.05
C ASN A 79 25.69 -8.54 1.67
N VAL A 80 24.61 -8.35 0.90
CA VAL A 80 24.67 -7.70 -0.43
C VAL A 80 25.09 -6.24 -0.32
N ILE A 81 24.51 -5.48 0.62
CA ILE A 81 24.85 -4.06 0.84
C ILE A 81 26.33 -3.90 1.20
N THR A 82 26.85 -4.73 2.07
CA THR A 82 28.24 -4.71 2.50
C THR A 82 29.21 -4.98 1.34
N LEU A 83 28.82 -5.91 0.47
CA LEU A 83 29.61 -6.26 -0.71
C LEU A 83 29.55 -5.16 -1.78
N GLU A 84 28.36 -4.71 -2.16
CA GLU A 84 28.13 -3.81 -3.30
C GLU A 84 28.32 -2.34 -2.96
N LYS A 85 28.16 -1.94 -1.71
CA LYS A 85 28.27 -0.54 -1.22
C LYS A 85 27.44 0.44 -2.06
N PRO A 86 26.12 0.24 -2.17
CA PRO A 86 25.26 1.10 -2.97
C PRO A 86 25.18 2.52 -2.40
N LEU A 87 24.72 3.47 -3.20
CA LEU A 87 24.34 4.80 -2.73
C LEU A 87 23.18 4.74 -1.72
N GLY A 88 22.32 3.77 -1.87
CA GLY A 88 21.21 3.48 -0.99
C GLY A 88 20.30 2.39 -1.54
N ILE A 89 19.20 2.15 -0.84
CA ILE A 89 18.21 1.14 -1.20
C ILE A 89 16.84 1.77 -1.38
N VAL A 90 16.05 1.20 -2.29
CA VAL A 90 14.65 1.55 -2.53
C VAL A 90 13.77 0.44 -1.97
N VAL A 91 12.93 0.78 -1.00
CA VAL A 91 12.06 -0.16 -0.27
C VAL A 91 10.58 -0.01 -0.61
N SER A 92 10.19 1.06 -1.27
CA SER A 92 8.77 1.45 -1.43
C SER A 92 8.05 0.78 -2.61
N LEU A 93 8.70 -0.12 -3.34
CA LEU A 93 8.15 -0.74 -4.54
C LEU A 93 7.78 -2.22 -4.38
N GLY A 94 8.40 -2.91 -3.43
CA GLY A 94 8.22 -4.33 -3.18
C GLY A 94 7.09 -4.69 -2.21
N GLY A 95 6.12 -3.82 -2.02
CA GLY A 95 5.02 -4.04 -1.09
C GLY A 95 5.44 -4.03 0.38
N GLN A 96 4.62 -4.64 1.23
CA GLN A 96 4.86 -4.64 2.68
C GLN A 96 6.12 -5.41 3.07
N THR A 97 6.49 -6.45 2.33
CA THR A 97 7.71 -7.23 2.58
C THR A 97 8.96 -6.33 2.54
N ALA A 98 9.08 -5.49 1.51
CA ALA A 98 10.21 -4.58 1.38
C ALA A 98 10.16 -3.43 2.40
N ILE A 99 8.99 -2.83 2.62
CA ILE A 99 8.80 -1.73 3.57
C ILE A 99 9.18 -2.14 5.00
N ASN A 100 8.85 -3.36 5.40
CA ASN A 100 9.16 -3.87 6.74
C ASN A 100 10.67 -4.00 7.02
N LEU A 101 11.50 -4.03 5.97
CA LEU A 101 12.96 -4.06 6.11
C LEU A 101 13.56 -2.66 6.31
N ALA A 102 12.81 -1.59 6.02
CA ALA A 102 13.35 -0.23 6.11
C ALA A 102 13.81 0.15 7.53
N PRO A 103 13.01 -0.02 8.60
CA PRO A 103 13.45 0.36 9.95
C PRO A 103 14.72 -0.37 10.42
N PRO A 104 14.84 -1.71 10.34
CA PRO A 104 16.04 -2.39 10.78
C PRO A 104 17.27 -2.07 9.93
N LEU A 105 17.11 -1.83 8.63
CA LEU A 105 18.24 -1.45 7.76
C LEU A 105 18.70 -0.02 8.03
N ASP A 106 17.77 0.92 8.24
CA ASP A 106 18.09 2.29 8.64
C ASP A 106 18.84 2.33 9.97
N ALA A 107 18.42 1.52 10.96
CA ALA A 107 19.10 1.39 12.24
C ALA A 107 20.54 0.86 12.12
N LEU A 108 20.85 0.13 11.04
CA LEU A 108 22.21 -0.31 10.70
C LEU A 108 22.99 0.69 9.84
N GLY A 109 22.44 1.90 9.62
CA GLY A 109 23.07 2.97 8.88
C GLY A 109 22.97 2.85 7.35
N VAL A 110 22.05 2.04 6.84
CA VAL A 110 21.82 1.91 5.40
C VAL A 110 20.99 3.10 4.91
N PRO A 111 21.44 3.85 3.89
CA PRO A 111 20.65 4.93 3.31
C PRO A 111 19.39 4.40 2.62
N ILE A 112 18.22 4.87 3.05
CA ILE A 112 16.93 4.60 2.41
C ILE A 112 16.64 5.76 1.45
N ILE A 113 16.49 5.44 0.15
CA ILE A 113 16.21 6.43 -0.90
C ILE A 113 14.70 6.52 -1.12
N GLY A 114 14.18 7.74 -1.12
CA GLY A 114 12.75 8.01 -1.26
C GLY A 114 12.13 8.37 0.08
N THR A 115 10.95 7.81 0.36
CA THR A 115 10.27 8.02 1.65
C THR A 115 11.11 7.43 2.78
N ASP A 116 11.47 8.25 3.77
CA ASP A 116 12.31 7.85 4.88
C ASP A 116 11.53 7.07 5.97
N VAL A 117 12.26 6.49 6.92
CA VAL A 117 11.69 5.65 7.97
C VAL A 117 10.77 6.44 8.91
N GLU A 118 11.06 7.71 9.17
CA GLU A 118 10.18 8.55 9.98
C GLU A 118 8.86 8.83 9.29
N ALA A 119 8.87 9.05 7.97
CA ALA A 119 7.66 9.21 7.18
C ALA A 119 6.86 7.91 7.08
N ILE A 120 7.53 6.76 6.94
CA ILE A 120 6.88 5.45 6.99
C ILE A 120 6.17 5.26 8.33
N ASP A 121 6.81 5.60 9.45
CA ASP A 121 6.20 5.51 10.77
C ASP A 121 4.98 6.44 10.90
N ARG A 122 5.07 7.68 10.42
CA ARG A 122 3.92 8.60 10.42
C ARG A 122 2.71 8.08 9.67
N ALA A 123 2.92 7.26 8.62
CA ALA A 123 1.84 6.66 7.86
C ALA A 123 1.30 5.36 8.46
N GLU A 124 2.16 4.52 9.02
CA GLU A 124 1.83 3.16 9.45
C GLU A 124 1.58 3.01 10.95
N ASN A 125 2.22 3.85 11.77
CA ASN A 125 1.99 3.84 13.22
C ASN A 125 0.68 4.57 13.54
N ARG A 126 -0.24 3.89 14.23
CA ARG A 126 -1.56 4.43 14.53
C ARG A 126 -1.51 5.78 15.25
N ASP A 127 -0.72 5.86 16.32
CA ASP A 127 -0.67 7.09 17.14
C ASP A 127 -0.04 8.25 16.37
N SER A 128 1.01 7.97 15.59
CA SER A 128 1.66 8.96 14.74
C SER A 128 0.73 9.44 13.64
N PHE A 129 0.01 8.52 13.01
CA PHE A 129 -0.95 8.83 11.95
C PHE A 129 -2.15 9.64 12.48
N GLU A 130 -2.70 9.27 13.63
CA GLU A 130 -3.78 10.01 14.28
C GLU A 130 -3.39 11.49 14.52
N LYS A 131 -2.19 11.74 14.99
CA LYS A 131 -1.67 13.10 15.20
C LYS A 131 -1.59 13.90 13.90
N VAL A 132 -1.17 13.26 12.80
CA VAL A 132 -1.16 13.89 11.47
C VAL A 132 -2.58 14.22 11.02
N MET A 133 -3.53 13.30 11.18
CA MET A 133 -4.93 13.50 10.82
C MET A 133 -5.58 14.63 11.61
N GLU A 134 -5.37 14.67 12.92
CA GLU A 134 -5.86 15.73 13.79
C GLU A 134 -5.28 17.09 13.42
N ALA A 135 -3.96 17.18 13.20
CA ALA A 135 -3.29 18.41 12.81
C ALA A 135 -3.80 18.99 11.48
N LEU A 136 -4.19 18.11 10.56
CA LEU A 136 -4.73 18.49 9.24
C LEU A 136 -6.25 18.68 9.26
N GLY A 137 -6.96 18.27 10.32
CA GLY A 137 -8.40 18.30 10.39
C GLY A 137 -9.07 17.34 9.39
N ILE A 138 -8.40 16.24 9.05
CA ILE A 138 -8.92 15.24 8.11
C ILE A 138 -9.69 14.16 8.87
N PRO A 139 -10.95 13.86 8.50
CA PRO A 139 -11.73 12.85 9.18
C PRO A 139 -11.21 11.43 8.97
N GLN A 140 -11.21 10.65 10.04
CA GLN A 140 -11.00 9.20 9.99
C GLN A 140 -12.07 8.50 10.84
N PRO A 141 -12.36 7.21 10.62
CA PRO A 141 -13.28 6.48 11.47
C PRO A 141 -12.82 6.52 12.92
N LYS A 142 -13.73 6.85 13.84
CA LYS A 142 -13.44 6.81 15.28
C LYS A 142 -13.18 5.39 15.72
N GLY A 143 -12.19 5.17 16.58
CA GLY A 143 -11.89 3.87 17.10
C GLY A 143 -10.84 3.89 18.20
N LEU A 144 -10.77 2.80 18.96
CA LEU A 144 -9.82 2.60 20.04
C LEU A 144 -9.32 1.16 20.09
N ALA A 145 -8.10 1.01 20.59
CA ALA A 145 -7.54 -0.28 20.95
C ALA A 145 -8.04 -0.67 22.36
N VAL A 146 -8.54 -1.88 22.51
CA VAL A 146 -9.07 -2.40 23.77
C VAL A 146 -8.38 -3.70 24.15
N THR A 147 -8.22 -3.93 25.44
CA THR A 147 -7.53 -5.12 25.97
C THR A 147 -8.46 -6.09 26.70
N ASN A 148 -9.70 -5.69 26.93
CA ASN A 148 -10.70 -6.52 27.59
C ASN A 148 -12.10 -6.29 27.02
N ILE A 149 -13.01 -7.21 27.34
CA ILE A 149 -14.37 -7.24 26.78
C ILE A 149 -15.18 -6.01 27.20
N GLU A 150 -15.15 -5.64 28.47
CA GLU A 150 -15.97 -4.54 28.99
C GLU A 150 -15.54 -3.18 28.42
N GLU A 151 -14.24 -2.98 28.26
CA GLU A 151 -13.70 -1.81 27.57
C GLU A 151 -14.16 -1.75 26.11
N GLY A 152 -14.11 -2.89 25.38
CA GLY A 152 -14.57 -2.99 24.01
C GLY A 152 -16.06 -2.67 23.86
N VAL A 153 -16.90 -3.18 24.76
CA VAL A 153 -18.35 -2.90 24.78
C VAL A 153 -18.62 -1.43 25.04
N LYS A 154 -17.91 -0.83 26.01
CA LYS A 154 -18.03 0.60 26.31
C LYS A 154 -17.67 1.46 25.11
N VAL A 155 -16.52 1.19 24.48
CA VAL A 155 -16.05 1.90 23.27
C VAL A 155 -17.07 1.78 22.15
N ALA A 156 -17.56 0.58 21.87
CA ALA A 156 -18.55 0.36 20.83
C ALA A 156 -19.88 1.08 21.10
N ALA A 157 -20.31 1.18 22.36
CA ALA A 157 -21.49 1.94 22.74
C ALA A 157 -21.29 3.47 22.51
N GLU A 158 -20.11 3.99 22.80
CA GLU A 158 -19.77 5.39 22.56
C GLU A 158 -19.65 5.73 21.07
N ILE A 159 -19.01 4.86 20.28
CA ILE A 159 -18.84 5.02 18.83
C ILE A 159 -20.16 4.79 18.08
N GLY A 160 -20.98 3.88 18.57
CA GLY A 160 -22.24 3.43 17.95
C GLY A 160 -22.04 2.29 16.95
N TYR A 161 -22.93 1.28 17.03
CA TYR A 161 -22.94 0.15 16.09
C TYR A 161 -23.41 0.56 14.68
N PRO A 162 -23.03 -0.17 13.62
CA PRO A 162 -22.10 -1.28 13.64
C PRO A 162 -20.66 -0.83 13.84
N VAL A 163 -19.82 -1.71 14.38
CA VAL A 163 -18.37 -1.51 14.54
C VAL A 163 -17.59 -2.55 13.75
N LEU A 164 -16.39 -2.18 13.35
CA LEU A 164 -15.40 -3.07 12.75
C LEU A 164 -14.42 -3.47 13.85
N VAL A 165 -14.27 -4.76 14.06
CA VAL A 165 -13.32 -5.31 15.02
C VAL A 165 -12.21 -6.05 14.31
N ARG A 166 -10.97 -5.79 14.72
CA ARG A 166 -9.78 -6.44 14.16
C ARG A 166 -8.75 -6.71 15.25
N PRO A 167 -8.16 -7.91 15.30
CA PRO A 167 -7.05 -8.16 16.19
C PRO A 167 -5.81 -7.39 15.71
N SER A 168 -4.97 -6.95 16.65
CA SER A 168 -3.70 -6.29 16.31
C SER A 168 -2.71 -7.24 15.62
N PHE A 169 -2.92 -8.54 15.76
CA PHE A 169 -2.16 -9.59 15.10
C PHE A 169 -3.06 -10.65 14.51
N VAL A 170 -2.81 -10.99 13.25
CA VAL A 170 -3.49 -12.12 12.59
C VAL A 170 -2.84 -13.42 13.05
N LEU A 171 -3.39 -14.04 14.09
CA LEU A 171 -3.05 -15.40 14.48
C LEU A 171 -4.23 -16.32 14.12
N GLY A 172 -3.98 -17.29 13.25
CA GLY A 172 -4.90 -18.39 12.99
C GLY A 172 -6.12 -18.06 12.14
N GLY A 173 -6.03 -17.12 11.18
CA GLY A 173 -7.06 -16.94 10.15
C GLY A 173 -8.36 -16.28 10.61
N ARG A 174 -8.38 -15.61 11.75
CA ARG A 174 -9.53 -14.80 12.16
C ARG A 174 -9.38 -13.37 11.67
N ALA A 175 -10.10 -13.12 10.61
CA ALA A 175 -10.20 -11.84 9.94
C ALA A 175 -10.91 -10.76 10.77
N MET A 176 -10.78 -9.51 10.33
CA MET A 176 -11.65 -8.41 10.72
C MET A 176 -13.13 -8.81 10.55
N GLN A 177 -13.97 -8.39 11.48
CA GLN A 177 -15.39 -8.66 11.46
C GLN A 177 -16.20 -7.40 11.67
N ILE A 178 -17.29 -7.25 10.89
CA ILE A 178 -18.30 -6.23 11.11
C ILE A 178 -19.29 -6.77 12.15
N VAL A 179 -19.48 -6.03 13.21
CA VAL A 179 -20.29 -6.42 14.36
C VAL A 179 -21.45 -5.44 14.54
N ALA A 180 -22.67 -5.95 14.48
CA ALA A 180 -23.87 -5.12 14.45
C ALA A 180 -24.45 -4.79 15.84
N ASN A 181 -24.07 -5.54 16.89
CA ASN A 181 -24.64 -5.40 18.24
C ASN A 181 -23.68 -5.88 19.32
N GLU A 182 -24.02 -5.59 20.58
CA GLU A 182 -23.21 -5.94 21.73
C GLU A 182 -23.01 -7.44 21.92
N GLU A 183 -24.05 -8.25 21.70
CA GLU A 183 -23.95 -9.71 21.86
C GLU A 183 -22.88 -10.32 20.94
N SER A 184 -22.93 -9.94 19.65
CA SER A 184 -21.94 -10.37 18.66
C SER A 184 -20.53 -9.84 18.99
N LEU A 185 -20.43 -8.63 19.54
CA LEU A 185 -19.16 -8.05 19.96
C LEU A 185 -18.56 -8.82 21.14
N ARG A 186 -19.36 -9.13 22.15
CA ARG A 186 -18.92 -9.93 23.31
C ARG A 186 -18.41 -11.30 22.86
N HIS A 187 -19.14 -11.96 21.99
CA HIS A 187 -18.73 -13.26 21.45
C HIS A 187 -17.40 -13.18 20.69
N TYR A 188 -17.21 -12.17 19.85
CA TYR A 188 -15.97 -11.94 19.13
C TYR A 188 -14.81 -11.68 20.09
N LEU A 189 -14.97 -10.73 21.02
CA LEU A 189 -13.92 -10.33 21.96
C LEU A 189 -13.55 -11.47 22.92
N GLN A 190 -14.52 -12.25 23.39
CA GLN A 190 -14.24 -13.42 24.23
C GLN A 190 -13.31 -14.39 23.51
N THR A 191 -13.57 -14.67 22.27
CA THR A 191 -12.75 -15.58 21.47
C THR A 191 -11.38 -14.98 21.11
N ALA A 192 -11.31 -13.68 20.85
CA ALA A 192 -10.06 -12.99 20.52
C ALA A 192 -9.15 -12.86 21.75
N VAL A 193 -9.70 -12.56 22.92
CA VAL A 193 -8.97 -12.43 24.20
C VAL A 193 -8.50 -13.77 24.74
N GLU A 194 -9.30 -14.84 24.60
CA GLU A 194 -8.87 -16.20 24.95
C GLU A 194 -7.61 -16.67 24.22
N ILE A 195 -7.39 -16.15 23.00
CA ILE A 195 -6.23 -16.53 22.17
C ILE A 195 -4.98 -15.71 22.53
N ASN A 196 -5.13 -14.44 22.90
CA ASN A 196 -3.99 -13.60 23.27
C ASN A 196 -4.41 -12.44 24.20
N THR A 197 -4.14 -12.61 25.48
CA THR A 197 -4.47 -11.63 26.53
C THR A 197 -3.57 -10.39 26.52
N GLU A 198 -2.46 -10.42 25.81
CA GLU A 198 -1.46 -9.32 25.83
C GLU A 198 -1.60 -8.37 24.63
N GLN A 199 -2.45 -8.71 23.65
CA GLN A 199 -2.55 -7.92 22.43
C GLN A 199 -3.92 -7.24 22.30
N PRO A 200 -3.93 -5.92 22.03
CA PRO A 200 -5.17 -5.18 21.92
C PRO A 200 -5.96 -5.60 20.68
N VAL A 201 -7.29 -5.50 20.80
CA VAL A 201 -8.25 -5.58 19.71
C VAL A 201 -8.66 -4.17 19.33
N LEU A 202 -8.66 -3.85 18.05
CA LEU A 202 -9.12 -2.57 17.55
C LEU A 202 -10.62 -2.61 17.32
N VAL A 203 -11.33 -1.63 17.88
CA VAL A 203 -12.77 -1.43 17.71
C VAL A 203 -12.99 -0.08 17.04
N ASP A 204 -13.35 -0.11 15.77
CA ASP A 204 -13.48 1.09 14.94
C ASP A 204 -14.94 1.26 14.47
N LYS A 205 -15.38 2.51 14.25
CA LYS A 205 -16.67 2.80 13.64
C LYS A 205 -16.71 2.22 12.23
N TYR A 206 -17.72 1.39 11.96
CA TYR A 206 -18.00 0.96 10.60
C TYR A 206 -18.80 2.04 9.86
N ILE A 207 -18.24 2.59 8.78
CA ILE A 207 -18.89 3.61 7.96
C ILE A 207 -19.47 2.92 6.73
N MET A 208 -20.78 3.06 6.54
CA MET A 208 -21.45 2.61 5.32
C MET A 208 -21.29 3.69 4.25
N GLY A 209 -20.73 3.32 3.11
CA GLY A 209 -20.50 4.27 2.02
C GLY A 209 -19.84 3.62 0.82
N ARG A 210 -19.31 4.44 -0.03
CA ARG A 210 -18.54 4.03 -1.21
C ARG A 210 -17.05 4.08 -0.87
N GLU A 211 -16.34 3.03 -1.18
CA GLU A 211 -14.89 3.04 -1.08
C GLU A 211 -14.28 3.62 -2.34
N LEU A 212 -13.34 4.53 -2.14
CA LEU A 212 -12.55 5.16 -3.19
C LEU A 212 -11.07 5.03 -2.84
N GLU A 213 -10.25 4.99 -3.86
CA GLU A 213 -8.81 4.75 -3.72
C GLU A 213 -8.03 5.62 -4.68
N VAL A 214 -6.89 6.12 -4.23
CA VAL A 214 -5.92 6.81 -5.07
C VAL A 214 -4.54 6.20 -4.92
N ASP A 215 -3.82 6.15 -6.02
CA ASP A 215 -2.37 6.04 -6.03
C ASP A 215 -1.83 7.40 -6.47
N ALA A 216 -0.95 7.96 -5.66
CA ALA A 216 -0.41 9.28 -5.88
C ALA A 216 1.12 9.30 -5.81
N ILE A 217 1.72 10.37 -6.29
CA ILE A 217 3.16 10.61 -6.23
C ILE A 217 3.38 11.97 -5.57
N CYS A 218 4.24 12.02 -4.58
CA CYS A 218 4.68 13.24 -3.93
C CYS A 218 6.21 13.40 -4.08
N ASP A 219 6.66 14.59 -4.42
CA ASP A 219 8.09 14.93 -4.51
C ASP A 219 8.59 15.75 -3.30
N GLY A 220 7.78 15.84 -2.25
CA GLY A 220 8.04 16.65 -1.07
C GLY A 220 7.40 18.04 -1.13
N ASN A 221 7.18 18.59 -2.31
CA ASN A 221 6.57 19.91 -2.54
C ASN A 221 5.24 19.80 -3.29
N ASP A 222 5.22 19.06 -4.37
CA ASP A 222 4.07 18.88 -5.25
C ASP A 222 3.54 17.45 -5.19
N VAL A 223 2.27 17.29 -5.52
CA VAL A 223 1.59 16.00 -5.54
C VAL A 223 0.90 15.81 -6.89
N PHE A 224 0.97 14.59 -7.39
CA PHE A 224 0.29 14.17 -8.62
C PHE A 224 -0.63 13.00 -8.33
N VAL A 225 -1.91 13.16 -8.66
CA VAL A 225 -2.98 12.17 -8.53
C VAL A 225 -3.49 11.84 -9.94
N PRO A 226 -3.02 10.76 -10.58
CA PRO A 226 -3.41 10.43 -11.96
C PRO A 226 -4.89 10.13 -12.13
N GLY A 227 -5.53 9.57 -11.11
CA GLY A 227 -6.96 9.26 -11.14
C GLY A 227 -7.49 8.81 -9.79
N ILE A 228 -8.81 8.87 -9.64
CA ILE A 228 -9.54 8.35 -8.48
C ILE A 228 -10.28 7.10 -8.92
N MET A 229 -10.05 5.99 -8.23
CA MET A 229 -10.73 4.71 -8.45
C MET A 229 -11.88 4.55 -7.46
N GLU A 230 -12.92 3.85 -7.87
CA GLU A 230 -14.08 3.51 -7.04
C GLU A 230 -14.26 2.00 -7.00
N HIS A 231 -14.53 1.45 -5.81
CA HIS A 231 -14.81 0.04 -5.63
C HIS A 231 -16.31 -0.25 -5.82
N VAL A 232 -16.62 -1.36 -6.48
CA VAL A 232 -18.01 -1.79 -6.71
C VAL A 232 -18.58 -2.48 -5.49
N GLU A 233 -17.74 -3.24 -4.78
CA GLU A 233 -18.16 -4.00 -3.60
C GLU A 233 -18.49 -3.06 -2.43
N ARG A 234 -19.29 -3.60 -1.52
CA ARG A 234 -19.62 -2.92 -0.25
C ARG A 234 -18.37 -2.61 0.57
N THR A 235 -18.46 -1.61 1.42
CA THR A 235 -17.45 -1.32 2.44
C THR A 235 -17.17 -2.56 3.31
N GLY A 236 -15.89 -2.76 3.62
CA GLY A 236 -15.42 -3.91 4.41
C GLY A 236 -14.94 -5.11 3.59
N VAL A 237 -14.98 -5.06 2.26
CA VAL A 237 -14.26 -5.99 1.38
C VAL A 237 -12.85 -5.44 1.13
N HIS A 238 -11.84 -6.29 1.21
CA HIS A 238 -10.46 -5.85 0.96
C HIS A 238 -10.31 -5.27 -0.45
N SER A 239 -9.58 -4.16 -0.59
CA SER A 239 -9.41 -3.45 -1.86
C SER A 239 -8.83 -4.33 -2.98
N GLY A 240 -7.95 -5.28 -2.65
CA GLY A 240 -7.40 -6.26 -3.58
C GLY A 240 -8.42 -7.23 -4.15
N ASP A 241 -9.50 -7.49 -3.41
CA ASP A 241 -10.59 -8.40 -3.78
C ASP A 241 -11.79 -7.67 -4.42
N SER A 242 -11.70 -6.35 -4.51
CA SER A 242 -12.75 -5.51 -5.07
C SER A 242 -12.55 -5.25 -6.55
N ILE A 243 -13.65 -5.12 -7.26
CA ILE A 243 -13.67 -4.57 -8.62
C ILE A 243 -13.43 -3.07 -8.50
N SER A 244 -12.40 -2.56 -9.16
CA SER A 244 -12.08 -1.13 -9.18
C SER A 244 -12.40 -0.54 -10.54
N ILE A 245 -13.04 0.63 -10.55
CA ILE A 245 -13.42 1.35 -11.77
C ILE A 245 -12.73 2.72 -11.77
N TYR A 246 -12.16 3.08 -12.91
CA TYR A 246 -11.61 4.41 -13.19
C TYR A 246 -12.20 4.92 -14.52
N PRO A 247 -12.59 6.21 -14.60
CA PRO A 247 -12.78 7.17 -13.51
C PRO A 247 -13.85 6.75 -12.52
N THR A 248 -13.89 7.39 -11.35
CA THR A 248 -15.00 7.16 -10.40
C THR A 248 -16.33 7.53 -11.06
N PHE A 249 -17.35 6.70 -10.89
CA PHE A 249 -18.63 6.81 -11.60
C PHE A 249 -19.78 7.39 -10.76
N THR A 250 -19.68 7.32 -9.42
CA THR A 250 -20.73 7.84 -8.53
C THR A 250 -20.28 9.01 -7.66
N ALA A 251 -18.97 9.27 -7.55
CA ALA A 251 -18.49 10.35 -6.71
C ALA A 251 -18.88 11.72 -7.26
N SER A 252 -19.48 12.55 -6.40
CA SER A 252 -19.74 13.95 -6.71
C SER A 252 -18.43 14.76 -6.87
N GLN A 253 -18.51 15.92 -7.48
CA GLN A 253 -17.35 16.82 -7.57
C GLN A 253 -16.85 17.21 -6.18
N ASN A 254 -17.74 17.40 -5.21
CA ASN A 254 -17.39 17.70 -3.83
C ASN A 254 -16.55 16.58 -3.18
N VAL A 255 -16.93 15.32 -3.40
CA VAL A 255 -16.15 14.16 -2.94
C VAL A 255 -14.77 14.11 -3.60
N LYS A 256 -14.71 14.30 -4.92
CA LYS A 256 -13.43 14.34 -5.66
C LYS A 256 -12.51 15.43 -5.13
N ASP A 257 -13.03 16.65 -4.92
CA ASP A 257 -12.27 17.78 -4.42
C ASP A 257 -11.70 17.52 -3.02
N LYS A 258 -12.50 16.91 -2.12
CA LYS A 258 -12.04 16.48 -0.79
C LYS A 258 -10.94 15.44 -0.88
N ILE A 259 -11.09 14.42 -1.73
CA ILE A 259 -10.09 13.37 -1.92
C ILE A 259 -8.77 13.96 -2.40
N ILE A 260 -8.80 14.85 -3.38
CA ILE A 260 -7.60 15.51 -3.90
C ILE A 260 -6.93 16.36 -2.82
N ASP A 261 -7.71 17.19 -2.11
CA ASP A 261 -7.21 18.03 -1.01
C ASP A 261 -6.54 17.19 0.08
N TYR A 262 -7.18 16.14 0.54
CA TYR A 262 -6.63 15.24 1.57
C TYR A 262 -5.37 14.51 1.08
N THR A 263 -5.36 14.08 -0.17
CA THR A 263 -4.20 13.41 -0.75
C THR A 263 -2.98 14.33 -0.79
N VAL A 264 -3.16 15.58 -1.22
CA VAL A 264 -2.09 16.58 -1.24
C VAL A 264 -1.57 16.88 0.16
N LYS A 265 -2.47 17.14 1.10
CA LYS A 265 -2.10 17.46 2.49
C LYS A 265 -1.37 16.32 3.17
N LEU A 266 -1.86 15.09 3.00
CA LEU A 266 -1.26 13.90 3.60
C LEU A 266 0.13 13.59 3.04
N GLY A 267 0.30 13.66 1.73
CA GLY A 267 1.61 13.42 1.11
C GLY A 267 2.69 14.34 1.66
N LYS A 268 2.36 15.63 1.79
CA LYS A 268 3.28 16.65 2.33
C LYS A 268 3.52 16.48 3.83
N ALA A 269 2.47 16.31 4.63
CA ALA A 269 2.56 16.22 6.08
C ALA A 269 3.27 14.94 6.55
N ILE A 270 3.06 13.83 5.87
CA ILE A 270 3.75 12.57 6.15
C ILE A 270 5.22 12.64 5.71
N GLY A 271 5.53 13.39 4.67
CA GLY A 271 6.86 13.47 4.10
C GLY A 271 7.13 12.41 3.04
N ILE A 272 6.13 12.10 2.23
CA ILE A 272 6.25 11.12 1.14
C ILE A 272 7.19 11.64 0.05
N VAL A 273 8.08 10.78 -0.42
CA VAL A 273 8.91 10.98 -1.59
C VAL A 273 8.79 9.74 -2.49
N GLY A 274 7.94 9.80 -3.48
CA GLY A 274 7.59 8.70 -4.38
C GLY A 274 6.12 8.33 -4.32
N LEU A 275 5.82 7.04 -4.48
CA LEU A 275 4.47 6.50 -4.49
C LEU A 275 3.85 6.41 -3.09
N TYR A 276 2.56 6.68 -3.01
CA TYR A 276 1.74 6.34 -1.86
C TYR A 276 0.30 6.07 -2.30
N ASN A 277 -0.39 5.30 -1.49
CA ASN A 277 -1.76 4.86 -1.72
C ASN A 277 -2.64 5.31 -0.56
N ILE A 278 -3.83 5.81 -0.86
CA ILE A 278 -4.81 6.19 0.15
C ILE A 278 -6.14 5.54 -0.14
N GLN A 279 -6.75 4.97 0.89
CA GLN A 279 -8.12 4.44 0.85
C GLN A 279 -9.06 5.36 1.60
N PHE A 280 -10.19 5.66 0.96
CA PHE A 280 -11.23 6.57 1.45
C PHE A 280 -12.58 5.87 1.51
N ILE A 281 -13.45 6.35 2.39
CA ILE A 281 -14.89 6.08 2.34
C ILE A 281 -15.62 7.42 2.22
N ALA A 282 -16.53 7.51 1.24
CA ALA A 282 -17.49 8.60 1.15
C ALA A 282 -18.87 8.09 1.58
N ASP A 283 -19.45 8.72 2.59
CA ASP A 283 -20.79 8.40 3.06
C ASP A 283 -21.89 9.05 2.19
N ASN A 284 -23.15 8.82 2.55
CA ASN A 284 -24.29 9.37 1.79
C ASN A 284 -24.47 10.90 1.90
N ASN A 285 -23.72 11.54 2.80
CA ASN A 285 -23.72 13.01 2.96
C ASN A 285 -22.53 13.65 2.24
N ASP A 286 -21.79 12.88 1.46
CA ASP A 286 -20.53 13.29 0.83
C ASP A 286 -19.41 13.67 1.85
N ASP A 287 -19.51 13.17 3.06
CA ASP A 287 -18.40 13.22 4.01
C ASP A 287 -17.37 12.15 3.64
N VAL A 288 -16.10 12.55 3.59
CA VAL A 288 -15.00 11.70 3.16
C VAL A 288 -14.08 11.40 4.34
N TYR A 289 -13.86 10.12 4.58
CA TYR A 289 -13.01 9.60 5.65
C TYR A 289 -11.80 8.90 5.06
N VAL A 290 -10.64 9.14 5.61
CA VAL A 290 -9.41 8.39 5.29
C VAL A 290 -9.37 7.13 6.15
N ILE A 291 -9.23 5.97 5.50
CA ILE A 291 -9.12 4.68 6.18
C ILE A 291 -7.67 4.36 6.50
N GLU A 292 -6.82 4.46 5.48
CA GLU A 292 -5.40 4.19 5.62
C GLU A 292 -4.57 4.90 4.56
N VAL A 293 -3.31 5.12 4.88
CA VAL A 293 -2.27 5.57 3.93
C VAL A 293 -1.17 4.53 3.91
N ASN A 294 -0.83 4.07 2.73
CA ASN A 294 0.28 3.16 2.50
C ASN A 294 1.44 3.94 1.85
N PRO A 295 2.59 4.12 2.52
CA PRO A 295 3.72 4.91 2.01
C PRO A 295 4.57 4.11 1.02
N ARG A 296 3.95 3.49 0.07
CA ARG A 296 4.54 2.55 -0.89
C ARG A 296 3.65 2.37 -2.11
N SER A 297 4.15 1.63 -3.11
CA SER A 297 3.30 1.18 -4.21
C SER A 297 2.16 0.29 -3.73
N SER A 298 1.12 0.19 -4.54
CA SER A 298 -0.04 -0.64 -4.31
C SER A 298 -0.27 -1.61 -5.46
N ARG A 299 -1.21 -2.51 -5.29
CA ARG A 299 -1.63 -3.45 -6.35
C ARG A 299 -2.36 -2.77 -7.50
N THR A 300 -2.90 -1.58 -7.31
CA THR A 300 -3.63 -0.82 -8.34
C THR A 300 -2.73 0.03 -9.23
N VAL A 301 -1.45 0.18 -8.91
CA VAL A 301 -0.50 0.95 -9.74
C VAL A 301 -0.42 0.47 -11.19
N PRO A 302 -0.32 -0.84 -11.50
CA PRO A 302 -0.33 -1.30 -12.90
C PRO A 302 -1.63 -0.96 -13.62
N PHE A 303 -2.77 -1.16 -12.96
CA PHE A 303 -4.09 -0.84 -13.51
C PHE A 303 -4.21 0.65 -13.83
N LEU A 304 -3.96 1.50 -12.84
CA LEU A 304 -4.09 2.95 -13.01
C LEU A 304 -3.10 3.50 -14.04
N SER A 305 -1.87 2.99 -14.06
CA SER A 305 -0.87 3.37 -15.07
C SER A 305 -1.34 3.06 -16.49
N LYS A 306 -1.92 1.90 -16.72
CA LYS A 306 -2.46 1.50 -18.02
C LYS A 306 -3.72 2.30 -18.38
N ALA A 307 -4.65 2.46 -17.45
CA ALA A 307 -5.91 3.18 -17.66
C ALA A 307 -5.67 4.67 -17.97
N THR A 308 -4.78 5.30 -17.27
CA THR A 308 -4.47 6.74 -17.46
C THR A 308 -3.40 7.01 -18.52
N SER A 309 -2.66 6.00 -18.93
CA SER A 309 -1.46 6.11 -19.78
C SER A 309 -0.34 6.92 -19.09
N VAL A 310 -0.29 6.89 -17.76
CA VAL A 310 0.73 7.54 -16.94
C VAL A 310 1.70 6.49 -16.42
N PRO A 311 3.00 6.57 -16.73
CA PRO A 311 3.99 5.61 -16.25
C PRO A 311 4.36 5.90 -14.79
N MET A 312 3.48 5.57 -13.86
CA MET A 312 3.55 5.99 -12.46
C MET A 312 4.82 5.53 -11.77
N ALA A 313 5.21 4.26 -11.94
CA ALA A 313 6.41 3.74 -11.29
C ALA A 313 7.69 4.42 -11.81
N HIS A 314 7.75 4.75 -13.10
CA HIS A 314 8.84 5.53 -13.69
C HIS A 314 8.90 6.94 -13.10
N ILE A 315 7.79 7.67 -13.10
CA ILE A 315 7.71 9.04 -12.56
C ILE A 315 8.11 9.06 -11.08
N ALA A 316 7.57 8.14 -10.29
CA ALA A 316 7.90 8.04 -8.87
C ALA A 316 9.38 7.70 -8.64
N THR A 317 9.97 6.86 -9.47
CA THR A 317 11.39 6.53 -9.38
C THR A 317 12.27 7.73 -9.72
N GLN A 318 11.91 8.52 -10.74
CA GLN A 318 12.59 9.77 -11.03
C GLN A 318 12.51 10.77 -9.85
N VAL A 319 11.35 10.84 -9.18
CA VAL A 319 11.19 11.63 -7.94
C VAL A 319 12.14 11.11 -6.85
N ILE A 320 12.20 9.81 -6.63
CA ILE A 320 13.13 9.18 -5.67
C ILE A 320 14.59 9.52 -5.99
N LEU A 321 14.94 9.65 -7.26
CA LEU A 321 16.28 10.03 -7.73
C LEU A 321 16.55 11.54 -7.67
N GLY A 322 15.60 12.34 -7.24
CA GLY A 322 15.76 13.79 -7.02
C GLY A 322 15.16 14.67 -8.12
N HIS A 323 14.45 14.12 -9.11
CA HIS A 323 13.77 14.90 -10.15
C HIS A 323 12.36 15.23 -9.73
N SER A 324 12.05 16.53 -9.60
CA SER A 324 10.72 16.99 -9.20
C SER A 324 9.66 16.65 -10.26
N LEU A 325 8.39 16.66 -9.85
CA LEU A 325 7.27 16.49 -10.78
C LEU A 325 7.26 17.58 -11.86
N LYS A 326 7.60 18.81 -11.50
CA LYS A 326 7.70 19.95 -12.46
C LYS A 326 8.80 19.74 -13.50
N GLU A 327 9.96 19.26 -13.08
CA GLU A 327 11.06 18.90 -13.99
C GLU A 327 10.66 17.80 -14.99
N GLN A 328 9.74 16.92 -14.58
CA GLN A 328 9.18 15.88 -15.42
C GLN A 328 7.99 16.34 -16.28
N GLY A 329 7.67 17.65 -16.26
CA GLY A 329 6.57 18.24 -17.06
C GLY A 329 5.18 18.02 -16.48
N ILE A 330 5.08 17.71 -15.18
CA ILE A 330 3.81 17.48 -14.49
C ILE A 330 3.46 18.74 -13.68
N ASP A 331 2.51 19.52 -14.18
CA ASP A 331 2.09 20.80 -13.59
C ASP A 331 0.74 20.71 -12.87
N LYS A 332 -0.11 19.74 -13.23
CA LYS A 332 -1.44 19.57 -12.66
C LYS A 332 -1.46 18.49 -11.60
N VAL A 333 -2.09 18.78 -10.47
CA VAL A 333 -2.32 17.78 -9.41
C VAL A 333 -3.22 16.67 -9.90
N TYR A 334 -4.32 17.00 -10.53
CA TYR A 334 -5.32 16.08 -11.05
C TYR A 334 -5.60 16.36 -12.52
N PRO A 335 -5.19 15.49 -13.44
CA PRO A 335 -5.41 15.67 -14.87
C PRO A 335 -6.88 15.44 -15.25
N GLU A 336 -7.24 15.81 -16.48
CA GLU A 336 -8.57 15.52 -17.02
C GLU A 336 -8.83 14.01 -17.03
N GLU A 337 -9.99 13.62 -16.51
CA GLU A 337 -10.42 12.23 -16.46
C GLU A 337 -10.65 11.67 -17.88
N LYS A 338 -10.32 10.40 -18.09
CA LYS A 338 -10.58 9.73 -19.37
C LYS A 338 -12.09 9.65 -19.63
N LYS A 339 -12.46 9.67 -20.89
CA LYS A 339 -13.86 9.52 -21.34
C LYS A 339 -14.30 8.06 -21.53
N ARG A 340 -13.50 7.14 -21.06
CA ARG A 340 -13.75 5.70 -21.06
C ARG A 340 -13.75 5.19 -19.64
N TRP A 341 -14.50 4.14 -19.43
CA TRP A 341 -14.46 3.38 -18.20
C TRP A 341 -13.42 2.25 -18.30
N TYR A 342 -12.60 2.14 -17.28
CA TYR A 342 -11.63 1.07 -17.13
C TYR A 342 -11.98 0.30 -15.88
N VAL A 343 -11.89 -1.02 -15.95
CA VAL A 343 -12.30 -1.93 -14.87
C VAL A 343 -11.16 -2.88 -14.56
N LYS A 344 -10.81 -2.97 -13.31
CA LYS A 344 -9.95 -4.02 -12.76
C LYS A 344 -10.83 -5.01 -12.02
N ALA A 345 -10.80 -6.28 -12.39
CA ALA A 345 -11.48 -7.36 -11.71
C ALA A 345 -10.47 -8.31 -11.05
N PRO A 346 -10.67 -8.71 -9.79
CA PRO A 346 -9.80 -9.67 -9.13
C PRO A 346 -9.96 -11.06 -9.73
N ALA A 347 -8.89 -11.84 -9.72
CA ALA A 347 -8.91 -13.26 -10.06
C ALA A 347 -8.73 -14.09 -8.80
N PHE A 348 -9.59 -15.07 -8.60
CA PHE A 348 -9.59 -15.97 -7.45
C PHE A 348 -9.22 -17.39 -7.86
N SER A 349 -8.41 -18.04 -7.02
CA SER A 349 -7.99 -19.42 -7.21
C SER A 349 -8.76 -20.42 -6.32
N PHE A 350 -10.00 -20.12 -5.97
CA PHE A 350 -10.82 -20.96 -5.08
C PHE A 350 -10.90 -22.42 -5.51
N SER A 351 -10.99 -22.68 -6.81
CA SER A 351 -11.02 -24.04 -7.34
C SER A 351 -9.73 -24.85 -7.12
N LYS A 352 -8.60 -24.14 -6.94
CA LYS A 352 -7.27 -24.75 -6.74
C LYS A 352 -6.90 -24.83 -5.26
N LEU A 353 -7.42 -23.91 -4.44
CA LEU A 353 -7.12 -23.78 -3.01
C LEU A 353 -8.27 -24.38 -2.18
N LYS A 354 -8.17 -25.70 -1.93
CA LYS A 354 -9.21 -26.44 -1.18
C LYS A 354 -9.36 -25.92 0.25
N GLY A 355 -10.60 -25.70 0.67
CA GLY A 355 -10.92 -25.23 2.03
C GLY A 355 -10.88 -23.73 2.22
N MET A 356 -10.63 -22.95 1.18
CA MET A 356 -10.69 -21.50 1.20
C MET A 356 -12.15 -21.02 1.16
N ASP A 357 -12.49 -20.08 2.04
CA ASP A 357 -13.81 -19.42 2.04
C ASP A 357 -13.95 -18.53 0.79
N THR A 358 -15.12 -18.61 0.16
CA THR A 358 -15.47 -17.79 -1.01
C THR A 358 -16.13 -16.46 -0.64
N TYR A 359 -16.41 -16.25 0.64
CA TYR A 359 -17.00 -15.01 1.12
C TYR A 359 -15.98 -13.87 1.13
N LEU A 360 -16.34 -12.76 0.46
CA LEU A 360 -15.47 -11.57 0.42
C LEU A 360 -15.52 -10.84 1.77
N SER A 361 -14.36 -10.64 2.35
CA SER A 361 -14.14 -10.09 3.69
C SER A 361 -13.07 -9.00 3.67
N PRO A 362 -12.77 -8.38 4.80
CA PRO A 362 -11.61 -7.49 4.91
C PRO A 362 -10.25 -8.16 4.69
N GLU A 363 -10.20 -9.50 4.71
CA GLU A 363 -8.99 -10.26 4.41
C GLU A 363 -8.90 -10.54 2.91
N MET A 364 -7.73 -10.27 2.32
CA MET A 364 -7.49 -10.45 0.90
C MET A 364 -7.32 -11.93 0.54
N THR A 365 -8.02 -12.38 -0.48
CA THR A 365 -8.01 -13.77 -0.97
C THR A 365 -7.73 -13.91 -2.47
N SER A 366 -7.74 -12.82 -3.23
CA SER A 366 -7.42 -12.85 -4.66
C SER A 366 -5.94 -13.14 -4.92
N THR A 367 -5.67 -13.73 -6.08
CA THR A 367 -4.32 -14.16 -6.51
C THR A 367 -3.85 -13.50 -7.79
N GLY A 368 -4.67 -12.68 -8.40
CA GLY A 368 -4.34 -11.95 -9.62
C GLY A 368 -5.44 -10.99 -10.03
N GLU A 369 -5.33 -10.42 -11.23
CA GLU A 369 -6.30 -9.46 -11.76
C GLU A 369 -6.48 -9.57 -13.27
N ALA A 370 -7.62 -9.08 -13.76
CA ALA A 370 -7.91 -8.85 -15.17
C ALA A 370 -8.31 -7.37 -15.35
N ILE A 371 -7.95 -6.80 -16.48
CA ILE A 371 -8.24 -5.40 -16.82
C ILE A 371 -9.06 -5.37 -18.11
N GLY A 372 -10.15 -4.63 -18.08
CA GLY A 372 -11.00 -4.37 -19.23
C GLY A 372 -11.32 -2.88 -19.38
N TYR A 373 -11.89 -2.51 -20.52
CA TYR A 373 -12.39 -1.14 -20.74
C TYR A 373 -13.56 -1.13 -21.72
N ASP A 374 -14.41 -0.09 -21.59
CA ASP A 374 -15.49 0.18 -22.52
C ASP A 374 -15.75 1.71 -22.61
N LYS A 375 -16.59 2.11 -23.56
CA LYS A 375 -16.92 3.53 -23.80
C LYS A 375 -18.09 4.00 -22.93
#